data_f788533208bbb84dbd1754e772644b57
#
_entry.id   f788533208bbb84dbd1754e772644b57
#
_cell.length_a   1.000
_cell.length_b   1.000
_cell.length_c   1.000
_cell.angle_alpha   90.00
_cell.angle_beta   90.00
_cell.angle_gamma   90.00
#
_symmetry.space_group_name_H-M   'P 1'
#
loop_
_entity.id
_entity.type
_entity.pdbx_description
1 polymer ?
#
loop_
_entity_poly.entity_id
_entity_poly.type
_entity_poly.pdbx_seq_one_letter_code
_entity_poly.pdbx_strand_id
1 'polypeptide(L)'
;MIFKEFGNKNNPVIIFLHGGGLSWWSFKPQIEALQKDYFIVTPIIDGHGDDWNNTFISIKKSAEQVICYIKNNCNGKVFAICGLSIGAQIVVEILSEECDITENAVIESALVYPMKITTKLIIPMYNLCYGLIQKRWYSKLQAKTLNVPEELFESYYKDSSRMTKESLINMAKSNGNYPMPQALCNTKAKTLILVGEKELSIMKKSAKLLHNTIKSSSLKILEKYGHGEISLIHTDKYIDLLQHFFEGTTN
;
A
#
# COMPACT_ATOMS: atom_id res chain seq x y z
N MET A 1 -2.94 -6.92 13.32
CA MET A 1 -3.35 -5.76 12.48
C MET A 1 -4.48 -5.01 13.15
N ILE A 2 -4.39 -3.69 13.26
CA ILE A 2 -5.45 -2.81 13.81
C ILE A 2 -6.18 -2.15 12.64
N PHE A 3 -7.51 -2.13 12.68
CA PHE A 3 -8.33 -1.50 11.64
C PHE A 3 -8.92 -0.20 12.17
N LYS A 4 -8.59 0.93 11.52
CA LYS A 4 -9.21 2.23 11.80
C LYS A 4 -10.39 2.41 10.84
N GLU A 5 -11.50 2.87 11.35
CA GLU A 5 -12.77 3.00 10.63
C GLU A 5 -13.25 4.45 10.64
N PHE A 6 -13.75 4.96 9.50
CA PHE A 6 -14.20 6.32 9.33
C PHE A 6 -15.45 6.37 8.44
N GLY A 7 -16.38 7.28 8.74
CA GLY A 7 -17.61 7.43 7.97
C GLY A 7 -18.75 6.53 8.45
N ASN A 8 -19.78 6.42 7.62
CA ASN A 8 -20.99 5.65 7.94
C ASN A 8 -20.83 4.19 7.48
N LYS A 9 -21.03 3.23 8.39
CA LYS A 9 -20.92 1.78 8.12
C LYS A 9 -21.91 1.25 7.07
N ASN A 10 -22.97 2.00 6.76
CA ASN A 10 -23.93 1.63 5.73
C ASN A 10 -23.49 2.03 4.31
N ASN A 11 -22.44 2.83 4.19
CA ASN A 11 -21.90 3.26 2.89
C ASN A 11 -21.01 2.18 2.27
N PRO A 12 -20.77 2.22 0.94
CA PRO A 12 -19.84 1.32 0.29
C PRO A 12 -18.42 1.41 0.91
N VAL A 13 -17.79 0.25 1.13
CA VAL A 13 -16.52 0.15 1.86
C VAL A 13 -15.33 0.37 0.94
N ILE A 14 -14.42 1.29 1.33
CA ILE A 14 -13.10 1.45 0.71
C ILE A 14 -12.03 1.11 1.75
N ILE A 15 -11.09 0.23 1.38
CA ILE A 15 -9.92 -0.11 2.19
C ILE A 15 -8.69 0.56 1.62
N PHE A 16 -7.92 1.31 2.46
CA PHE A 16 -6.63 1.89 2.10
C PHE A 16 -5.48 1.21 2.84
N LEU A 17 -4.54 0.61 2.10
CA LEU A 17 -3.35 -0.08 2.61
C LEU A 17 -2.10 0.77 2.39
N HIS A 18 -1.49 1.23 3.47
CA HIS A 18 -0.35 2.15 3.46
C HIS A 18 0.96 1.49 3.01
N GLY A 19 1.94 2.32 2.63
CA GLY A 19 3.30 1.91 2.29
C GLY A 19 4.15 1.53 3.51
N GLY A 20 5.27 0.87 3.28
CA GLY A 20 6.22 0.51 4.34
C GLY A 20 6.77 1.73 5.07
N GLY A 21 6.83 1.67 6.40
CA GLY A 21 7.24 2.78 7.26
C GLY A 21 6.19 3.86 7.47
N LEU A 22 5.03 3.77 6.79
CA LEU A 22 3.89 4.68 6.94
C LEU A 22 2.83 4.07 7.86
N SER A 23 1.69 4.73 7.99
CA SER A 23 0.53 4.24 8.73
C SER A 23 -0.76 4.88 8.17
N TRP A 24 -1.91 4.61 8.79
CA TRP A 24 -3.22 5.12 8.39
C TRP A 24 -3.26 6.62 8.09
N TRP A 25 -2.50 7.43 8.84
CA TRP A 25 -2.44 8.89 8.70
C TRP A 25 -1.91 9.36 7.32
N SER A 26 -1.20 8.49 6.60
CA SER A 26 -0.73 8.81 5.25
C SER A 26 -1.87 8.98 4.24
N PHE A 27 -3.06 8.46 4.55
CA PHE A 27 -4.28 8.63 3.77
C PHE A 27 -5.29 9.61 4.39
N LYS A 28 -4.85 10.45 5.34
CA LYS A 28 -5.75 11.40 6.01
C LYS A 28 -6.53 12.29 5.05
N PRO A 29 -5.93 12.92 4.01
CA PRO A 29 -6.68 13.72 3.04
C PRO A 29 -7.75 12.91 2.29
N GLN A 30 -7.42 11.68 1.86
CA GLN A 30 -8.38 10.79 1.18
C GLN A 30 -9.53 10.39 2.10
N ILE A 31 -9.23 10.10 3.37
CA ILE A 31 -10.25 9.81 4.38
C ILE A 31 -11.19 11.00 4.55
N GLU A 32 -10.65 12.20 4.76
CA GLU A 32 -11.44 13.42 4.97
C GLU A 32 -12.33 13.74 3.76
N ALA A 33 -11.85 13.53 2.56
CA ALA A 33 -12.61 13.79 1.34
C ALA A 33 -13.71 12.75 1.08
N LEU A 34 -13.42 11.46 1.33
CA LEU A 34 -14.30 10.36 0.89
C LEU A 34 -15.24 9.82 1.97
N GLN A 35 -14.98 10.05 3.28
CA GLN A 35 -15.78 9.48 4.38
C GLN A 35 -17.25 9.90 4.44
N LYS A 36 -17.66 10.93 3.68
CA LYS A 36 -19.07 11.35 3.58
C LYS A 36 -19.89 10.34 2.78
N ASP A 37 -19.29 9.81 1.70
CA ASP A 37 -19.96 8.97 0.71
C ASP A 37 -19.58 7.50 0.86
N TYR A 38 -18.45 7.22 1.52
CA TYR A 38 -17.88 5.87 1.70
C TYR A 38 -17.60 5.57 3.18
N PHE A 39 -17.66 4.30 3.53
CA PHE A 39 -17.09 3.79 4.78
C PHE A 39 -15.63 3.43 4.55
N ILE A 40 -14.72 4.19 5.16
CA ILE A 40 -13.29 4.04 4.94
C ILE A 40 -12.68 3.17 6.03
N VAL A 41 -11.94 2.15 5.63
CA VAL A 41 -11.18 1.27 6.52
C VAL A 41 -9.69 1.40 6.19
N THR A 42 -8.88 1.71 7.19
CA THR A 42 -7.43 1.80 7.03
C THR A 42 -6.74 0.82 7.98
N PRO A 43 -6.37 -0.38 7.48
CA PRO A 43 -5.58 -1.31 8.27
C PRO A 43 -4.21 -0.72 8.59
N ILE A 44 -3.80 -0.77 9.85
CA ILE A 44 -2.41 -0.54 10.26
C ILE A 44 -1.70 -1.87 10.15
N ILE A 45 -0.81 -1.99 9.17
CA ILE A 45 -0.04 -3.22 8.91
C ILE A 45 0.79 -3.56 10.16
N ASP A 46 0.85 -4.85 10.53
CA ASP A 46 1.64 -5.32 11.67
C ASP A 46 3.06 -4.72 11.64
N GLY A 47 3.59 -4.37 12.80
CA GLY A 47 4.91 -3.72 12.94
C GLY A 47 4.93 -2.23 12.63
N HIS A 48 3.79 -1.61 12.29
CA HIS A 48 3.68 -0.19 11.96
C HIS A 48 2.76 0.55 12.93
N GLY A 49 2.93 1.87 13.01
CA GLY A 49 2.02 2.77 13.72
C GLY A 49 1.66 2.31 15.13
N ASP A 50 0.36 2.32 15.44
CA ASP A 50 -0.14 1.86 16.76
C ASP A 50 -0.03 0.33 16.95
N ASP A 51 0.27 -0.43 15.88
CA ASP A 51 0.46 -1.89 15.87
C ASP A 51 1.93 -2.32 15.86
N TRP A 52 2.84 -1.44 16.25
CA TRP A 52 4.29 -1.62 16.19
C TRP A 52 4.82 -2.84 16.96
N ASN A 53 4.14 -3.28 18.02
CA ASN A 53 4.50 -4.41 18.87
C ASN A 53 4.08 -5.78 18.30
N ASN A 54 3.24 -5.81 17.28
CA ASN A 54 2.95 -7.01 16.50
C ASN A 54 3.95 -7.11 15.35
N THR A 55 4.76 -8.17 15.33
CA THR A 55 5.79 -8.33 14.30
C THR A 55 5.18 -8.50 12.93
N PHE A 56 5.61 -7.70 11.95
CA PHE A 56 5.31 -7.96 10.54
C PHE A 56 5.95 -9.28 10.09
N ILE A 57 5.16 -10.20 9.57
CA ILE A 57 5.61 -11.53 9.12
C ILE A 57 5.84 -11.54 7.61
N SER A 58 4.81 -11.26 6.81
CA SER A 58 4.86 -11.29 5.35
C SER A 58 3.67 -10.58 4.71
N ILE A 59 3.80 -10.24 3.42
CA ILE A 59 2.70 -9.74 2.58
C ILE A 59 1.52 -10.70 2.61
N LYS A 60 1.78 -11.99 2.46
CA LYS A 60 0.74 -13.03 2.51
C LYS A 60 -0.02 -13.00 3.84
N LYS A 61 0.70 -12.94 4.98
CA LYS A 61 0.05 -12.89 6.30
C LYS A 61 -0.81 -11.64 6.47
N SER A 62 -0.35 -10.49 5.97
CA SER A 62 -1.14 -9.26 5.98
C SER A 62 -2.38 -9.37 5.09
N ALA A 63 -2.27 -9.99 3.91
CA ALA A 63 -3.41 -10.24 3.02
C ALA A 63 -4.47 -11.13 3.69
N GLU A 64 -4.06 -12.25 4.33
CA GLU A 64 -4.94 -13.13 5.10
C GLU A 64 -5.74 -12.37 6.19
N GLN A 65 -5.09 -11.44 6.90
CA GLN A 65 -5.75 -10.64 7.94
C GLN A 65 -6.80 -9.68 7.35
N VAL A 66 -6.50 -9.03 6.22
CA VAL A 66 -7.46 -8.15 5.54
C VAL A 66 -8.62 -8.95 4.96
N ILE A 67 -8.36 -10.09 4.33
CA ILE A 67 -9.41 -11.01 3.83
C ILE A 67 -10.32 -11.46 4.98
N CYS A 68 -9.74 -11.83 6.12
CA CYS A 68 -10.49 -12.21 7.32
C CYS A 68 -11.40 -11.07 7.81
N TYR A 69 -10.87 -9.83 7.85
CA TYR A 69 -11.66 -8.65 8.20
C TYR A 69 -12.85 -8.45 7.23
N ILE A 70 -12.60 -8.52 5.92
CA ILE A 70 -13.65 -8.33 4.90
C ILE A 70 -14.74 -9.40 5.05
N LYS A 71 -14.36 -10.66 5.24
CA LYS A 71 -15.32 -11.76 5.41
C LYS A 71 -16.19 -11.59 6.66
N ASN A 72 -15.61 -11.13 7.75
CA ASN A 72 -16.31 -11.05 9.03
C ASN A 72 -17.09 -9.73 9.22
N ASN A 73 -16.69 -8.63 8.58
CA ASN A 73 -17.22 -7.30 8.85
C ASN A 73 -17.87 -6.61 7.64
N CYS A 74 -17.64 -7.12 6.40
CA CYS A 74 -18.11 -6.49 5.17
C CYS A 74 -18.89 -7.47 4.28
N ASN A 75 -19.55 -8.47 4.83
CA ASN A 75 -20.32 -9.48 4.10
C ASN A 75 -19.51 -10.19 2.98
N GLY A 76 -18.19 -10.32 3.14
CA GLY A 76 -17.31 -11.01 2.23
C GLY A 76 -16.87 -10.24 0.99
N LYS A 77 -17.35 -9.01 0.77
CA LYS A 77 -16.98 -8.18 -0.38
C LYS A 77 -16.98 -6.69 -0.03
N VAL A 78 -16.07 -5.94 -0.65
CA VAL A 78 -15.99 -4.48 -0.50
C VAL A 78 -16.08 -3.77 -1.86
N PHE A 79 -16.37 -2.47 -1.83
CA PHE A 79 -16.45 -1.66 -3.03
C PHE A 79 -15.06 -1.44 -3.65
N ALA A 80 -14.05 -1.08 -2.84
CA ALA A 80 -12.71 -0.86 -3.36
C ALA A 80 -11.62 -1.23 -2.35
N ILE A 81 -10.45 -1.67 -2.88
CA ILE A 81 -9.22 -1.85 -2.11
C ILE A 81 -8.10 -1.08 -2.83
N CYS A 82 -7.50 -0.11 -2.14
CA CYS A 82 -6.43 0.72 -2.66
C CYS A 82 -5.14 0.49 -1.86
N GLY A 83 -4.01 0.35 -2.52
CA GLY A 83 -2.73 0.14 -1.82
C GLY A 83 -1.58 0.89 -2.45
N LEU A 84 -0.65 1.32 -1.59
CA LEU A 84 0.61 1.96 -1.97
C LEU A 84 1.80 1.06 -1.63
N SER A 85 2.71 0.83 -2.59
CA SER A 85 4.00 0.14 -2.36
C SER A 85 3.79 -1.27 -1.76
N ILE A 86 4.24 -1.56 -0.53
CA ILE A 86 3.96 -2.84 0.15
C ILE A 86 2.45 -3.05 0.36
N GLY A 87 1.69 -1.98 0.61
CA GLY A 87 0.23 -2.04 0.65
C GLY A 87 -0.36 -2.47 -0.70
N ALA A 88 0.22 -2.02 -1.81
CA ALA A 88 -0.18 -2.46 -3.14
C ALA A 88 0.17 -3.93 -3.41
N GLN A 89 1.29 -4.43 -2.89
CA GLN A 89 1.61 -5.87 -2.94
C GLN A 89 0.61 -6.70 -2.12
N ILE A 90 0.15 -6.17 -0.98
CA ILE A 90 -0.92 -6.82 -0.19
C ILE A 90 -2.22 -6.85 -1.00
N VAL A 91 -2.59 -5.77 -1.73
CA VAL A 91 -3.74 -5.80 -2.66
C VAL A 91 -3.56 -6.89 -3.71
N VAL A 92 -2.40 -6.99 -4.35
CA VAL A 92 -2.10 -8.04 -5.35
C VAL A 92 -2.30 -9.44 -4.76
N GLU A 93 -1.83 -9.68 -3.54
CA GLU A 93 -2.01 -10.97 -2.86
C GLU A 93 -3.48 -11.25 -2.54
N ILE A 94 -4.23 -10.28 -2.01
CA ILE A 94 -5.67 -10.38 -1.74
C ILE A 94 -6.43 -10.76 -3.01
N LEU A 95 -6.20 -10.07 -4.12
CA LEU A 95 -6.86 -10.34 -5.40
C LEU A 95 -6.51 -11.71 -5.99
N SER A 96 -5.34 -12.26 -5.65
CA SER A 96 -4.93 -13.60 -6.09
C SER A 96 -5.54 -14.71 -5.25
N GLU A 97 -5.74 -14.49 -3.94
CA GLU A 97 -6.34 -15.48 -3.04
C GLU A 97 -7.87 -15.49 -3.13
N GLU A 98 -8.48 -14.32 -3.33
CA GLU A 98 -9.95 -14.15 -3.37
C GLU A 98 -10.35 -13.31 -4.60
N CYS A 99 -10.64 -13.98 -5.69
CA CYS A 99 -10.80 -13.34 -7.01
C CYS A 99 -12.02 -12.40 -7.14
N ASP A 100 -12.99 -12.43 -6.22
CA ASP A 100 -14.25 -11.63 -6.24
C ASP A 100 -14.47 -10.84 -4.93
N ILE A 101 -13.41 -10.56 -4.18
CA ILE A 101 -13.49 -9.91 -2.86
C ILE A 101 -13.76 -8.40 -2.94
N THR A 102 -13.53 -7.79 -4.09
CA THR A 102 -13.76 -6.35 -4.32
C THR A 102 -14.25 -6.08 -5.72
N GLU A 103 -15.00 -4.99 -5.90
CA GLU A 103 -15.42 -4.51 -7.22
C GLU A 103 -14.29 -3.76 -7.92
N ASN A 104 -13.58 -2.91 -7.18
CA ASN A 104 -12.51 -2.07 -7.69
C ASN A 104 -11.21 -2.29 -6.92
N ALA A 105 -10.07 -2.20 -7.60
CA ALA A 105 -8.76 -2.23 -6.98
C ALA A 105 -7.86 -1.13 -7.52
N VAL A 106 -7.05 -0.50 -6.66
CA VAL A 106 -6.03 0.46 -7.06
C VAL A 106 -4.67 -0.03 -6.54
N ILE A 107 -3.74 -0.24 -7.47
CA ILE A 107 -2.41 -0.78 -7.21
C ILE A 107 -1.40 0.30 -7.57
N GLU A 108 -0.90 1.06 -6.57
CA GLU A 108 0.08 2.10 -6.77
C GLU A 108 1.48 1.60 -6.41
N SER A 109 2.38 1.62 -7.40
CA SER A 109 3.82 1.38 -7.18
C SER A 109 4.13 0.00 -6.56
N ALA A 110 3.48 -1.08 -7.02
CA ALA A 110 3.76 -2.44 -6.55
C ALA A 110 4.96 -3.06 -7.25
N LEU A 111 5.91 -3.62 -6.48
CA LEU A 111 7.01 -4.43 -6.99
C LEU A 111 6.56 -5.90 -7.06
N VAL A 112 6.56 -6.51 -8.27
CA VAL A 112 6.20 -7.92 -8.46
C VAL A 112 7.29 -8.75 -9.16
N TYR A 113 8.49 -8.19 -9.25
CA TYR A 113 9.71 -8.89 -9.67
C TYR A 113 10.64 -9.10 -8.48
N PRO A 114 10.98 -10.34 -8.10
CA PRO A 114 11.89 -10.61 -6.99
C PRO A 114 13.29 -10.03 -7.22
N MET A 115 13.78 -9.25 -6.26
CA MET A 115 15.11 -8.64 -6.25
C MET A 115 16.04 -9.37 -5.25
N LYS A 116 16.19 -10.69 -5.38
CA LYS A 116 16.85 -11.57 -4.41
C LYS A 116 18.27 -11.12 -4.00
N ILE A 117 19.07 -10.65 -4.95
CA ILE A 117 20.45 -10.20 -4.68
C ILE A 117 20.44 -8.91 -3.85
N THR A 118 19.63 -7.92 -4.27
CA THR A 118 19.49 -6.64 -3.55
C THR A 118 18.98 -6.86 -2.13
N THR A 119 17.99 -7.74 -1.96
CA THR A 119 17.42 -8.07 -0.65
C THR A 119 18.47 -8.70 0.27
N LYS A 120 19.31 -9.61 -0.24
CA LYS A 120 20.41 -10.21 0.55
C LYS A 120 21.44 -9.17 1.04
N LEU A 121 21.69 -8.12 0.25
CA LEU A 121 22.63 -7.06 0.62
C LEU A 121 22.02 -6.04 1.62
N ILE A 122 20.71 -5.80 1.53
CA ILE A 122 20.02 -4.85 2.40
C ILE A 122 19.91 -5.37 3.84
N ILE A 123 19.74 -6.68 4.06
CA ILE A 123 19.57 -7.25 5.40
C ILE A 123 20.74 -6.96 6.35
N PRO A 124 22.03 -7.17 5.98
CA PRO A 124 23.17 -6.79 6.82
C PRO A 124 23.18 -5.28 7.13
N MET A 125 22.80 -4.44 6.17
CA MET A 125 22.71 -3.00 6.36
C MET A 125 21.65 -2.63 7.43
N TYR A 126 20.45 -3.23 7.40
CA TYR A 126 19.46 -3.05 8.46
C TYR A 126 20.00 -3.51 9.82
N ASN A 127 20.74 -4.61 9.85
CA ASN A 127 21.36 -5.09 11.10
C ASN A 127 22.33 -4.08 11.72
N LEU A 128 23.13 -3.41 10.89
CA LEU A 128 24.13 -2.45 11.32
C LEU A 128 23.51 -1.08 11.65
N CYS A 129 22.57 -0.62 10.82
CA CYS A 129 22.04 0.74 10.89
C CYS A 129 20.74 0.86 11.69
N TYR A 130 20.23 -0.23 12.29
CA TYR A 130 18.94 -0.22 12.99
C TYR A 130 18.81 0.89 14.03
N GLY A 131 19.84 1.14 14.84
CA GLY A 131 19.81 2.20 15.85
C GLY A 131 19.64 3.62 15.30
N LEU A 132 19.86 3.81 14.00
CA LEU A 132 19.69 5.13 13.37
C LEU A 132 18.21 5.51 13.18
N ILE A 133 17.28 4.54 13.09
CA ILE A 133 15.84 4.84 12.94
C ILE A 133 15.27 5.65 14.09
N GLN A 134 15.87 5.55 15.29
CA GLN A 134 15.50 6.34 16.46
C GLN A 134 16.09 7.75 16.45
N LYS A 135 16.97 8.07 15.49
CA LYS A 135 17.59 9.39 15.37
C LYS A 135 16.77 10.28 14.47
N ARG A 136 16.29 11.39 14.99
CA ARG A 136 15.42 12.33 14.29
C ARG A 136 15.97 12.83 12.94
N TRP A 137 17.28 13.11 12.88
CA TRP A 137 17.93 13.53 11.63
C TRP A 137 17.87 12.44 10.54
N TYR A 138 18.05 11.17 10.93
CA TYR A 138 17.96 10.04 10.00
C TYR A 138 16.53 9.82 9.54
N SER A 139 15.55 9.86 10.45
CA SER A 139 14.15 9.79 10.12
C SER A 139 13.70 10.92 9.18
N LYS A 140 14.27 12.14 9.35
CA LYS A 140 13.99 13.25 8.43
C LYS A 140 14.50 12.96 7.00
N LEU A 141 15.67 12.34 6.88
CA LEU A 141 16.21 11.91 5.59
C LEU A 141 15.34 10.82 4.95
N GLN A 142 14.92 9.82 5.73
CA GLN A 142 14.03 8.76 5.25
C GLN A 142 12.66 9.28 4.86
N ALA A 143 12.05 10.14 5.66
CA ALA A 143 10.77 10.79 5.36
C ALA A 143 10.79 11.47 4.00
N LYS A 144 11.87 12.23 3.70
CA LYS A 144 12.07 12.86 2.40
C LYS A 144 12.15 11.84 1.26
N THR A 145 12.83 10.71 1.49
CA THR A 145 12.96 9.64 0.49
C THR A 145 11.62 8.93 0.22
N LEU A 146 10.76 8.86 1.24
CA LEU A 146 9.43 8.25 1.16
C LEU A 146 8.33 9.24 0.74
N ASN A 147 8.69 10.47 0.34
CA ASN A 147 7.75 11.54 0.01
C ASN A 147 6.73 11.83 1.13
N VAL A 148 7.15 11.71 2.40
CA VAL A 148 6.29 12.08 3.53
C VAL A 148 6.20 13.61 3.60
N PRO A 149 4.99 14.20 3.54
CA PRO A 149 4.78 15.63 3.71
C PRO A 149 5.35 16.14 5.05
N GLU A 150 5.85 17.38 5.07
CA GLU A 150 6.51 17.93 6.26
C GLU A 150 5.56 18.00 7.47
N GLU A 151 4.29 18.29 7.26
CA GLU A 151 3.23 18.30 8.28
C GLU A 151 2.96 16.93 8.89
N LEU A 152 3.30 15.83 8.19
CA LEU A 152 3.14 14.45 8.69
C LEU A 152 4.43 13.89 9.30
N PHE A 153 5.52 14.67 9.31
CA PHE A 153 6.82 14.19 9.78
C PHE A 153 6.79 13.70 11.24
N GLU A 154 6.08 14.40 12.14
CA GLU A 154 6.02 13.98 13.54
C GLU A 154 5.32 12.62 13.71
N SER A 155 4.24 12.39 12.96
CA SER A 155 3.56 11.10 12.93
C SER A 155 4.48 10.00 12.38
N TYR A 156 5.18 10.30 11.28
CA TYR A 156 6.16 9.40 10.70
C TYR A 156 7.29 9.04 11.69
N TYR A 157 7.90 10.06 12.31
CA TYR A 157 8.99 9.85 13.27
C TYR A 157 8.56 9.02 14.49
N LYS A 158 7.40 9.37 15.07
CA LYS A 158 6.81 8.62 16.17
C LYS A 158 6.65 7.14 15.83
N ASP A 159 6.12 6.84 14.65
CA ASP A 159 5.76 5.48 14.25
C ASP A 159 7.00 4.70 13.76
N SER A 160 7.81 5.29 12.88
CA SER A 160 9.00 4.62 12.32
C SER A 160 10.07 4.32 13.38
N SER A 161 10.25 5.20 14.37
CA SER A 161 11.23 5.00 15.44
C SER A 161 10.90 3.85 16.39
N ARG A 162 9.63 3.38 16.41
CA ARG A 162 9.16 2.24 17.22
C ARG A 162 9.19 0.91 16.49
N MET A 163 9.35 0.92 15.17
CA MET A 163 9.40 -0.33 14.40
C MET A 163 10.50 -1.25 14.89
N THR A 164 10.19 -2.52 15.12
CA THR A 164 11.18 -3.49 15.56
C THR A 164 12.13 -3.86 14.42
N LYS A 165 13.37 -4.23 14.77
CA LYS A 165 14.37 -4.71 13.81
C LYS A 165 13.87 -5.90 13.03
N GLU A 166 13.16 -6.81 13.68
CA GLU A 166 12.59 -8.00 13.06
C GLU A 166 11.54 -7.62 12.01
N SER A 167 10.60 -6.73 12.35
CA SER A 167 9.59 -6.23 11.40
C SER A 167 10.23 -5.59 10.17
N LEU A 168 11.26 -4.74 10.35
CA LEU A 168 11.98 -4.10 9.24
C LEU A 168 12.67 -5.12 8.32
N ILE A 169 13.33 -6.12 8.90
CA ILE A 169 13.99 -7.18 8.12
C ILE A 169 12.97 -8.03 7.38
N ASN A 170 11.89 -8.44 8.04
CA ASN A 170 10.83 -9.24 7.42
C ASN A 170 10.12 -8.45 6.31
N MET A 171 9.86 -7.16 6.52
CA MET A 171 9.30 -6.26 5.51
C MET A 171 10.22 -6.17 4.29
N ALA A 172 11.52 -5.91 4.49
CA ALA A 172 12.48 -5.84 3.38
C ALA A 172 12.59 -7.15 2.61
N LYS A 173 12.58 -8.29 3.32
CA LYS A 173 12.60 -9.63 2.70
C LYS A 173 11.33 -9.89 1.90
N SER A 174 10.16 -9.62 2.49
CA SER A 174 8.87 -9.90 1.87
C SER A 174 8.65 -9.02 0.64
N ASN A 175 8.88 -7.71 0.77
CA ASN A 175 8.78 -6.75 -0.32
C ASN A 175 9.75 -7.09 -1.48
N GLY A 176 11.04 -7.23 -1.16
CA GLY A 176 12.08 -7.42 -2.19
C GLY A 176 12.08 -8.80 -2.85
N ASN A 177 11.44 -9.82 -2.27
CA ASN A 177 11.37 -11.17 -2.83
C ASN A 177 9.97 -11.54 -3.34
N TYR A 178 9.02 -10.61 -3.35
CA TYR A 178 7.65 -10.87 -3.73
C TYR A 178 7.51 -11.17 -5.23
N PRO A 179 7.14 -12.39 -5.62
CA PRO A 179 6.84 -12.71 -7.01
C PRO A 179 5.37 -12.38 -7.31
N MET A 180 5.05 -12.10 -8.55
CA MET A 180 3.65 -12.00 -8.97
C MET A 180 2.94 -13.34 -8.81
N PRO A 181 1.81 -13.41 -8.08
CA PRO A 181 1.04 -14.64 -7.96
C PRO A 181 0.37 -15.03 -9.28
N GLN A 182 0.44 -16.31 -9.64
CA GLN A 182 -0.16 -16.80 -10.89
C GLN A 182 -1.70 -16.67 -10.90
N ALA A 183 -2.35 -16.88 -9.75
CA ALA A 183 -3.80 -16.83 -9.62
C ALA A 183 -4.39 -15.42 -9.81
N LEU A 184 -3.56 -14.36 -9.83
CA LEU A 184 -4.00 -12.97 -10.03
C LEU A 184 -4.78 -12.79 -11.34
N CYS A 185 -4.52 -13.58 -12.38
CA CYS A 185 -5.25 -13.53 -13.65
C CYS A 185 -6.75 -13.86 -13.53
N ASN A 186 -7.18 -14.45 -12.41
CA ASN A 186 -8.57 -14.82 -12.14
C ASN A 186 -9.37 -13.71 -11.45
N THR A 187 -8.73 -12.62 -11.02
CA THR A 187 -9.45 -11.53 -10.35
C THR A 187 -10.53 -10.95 -11.25
N LYS A 188 -11.69 -10.66 -10.64
CA LYS A 188 -12.84 -10.01 -11.29
C LYS A 188 -12.85 -8.50 -11.05
N ALA A 189 -11.97 -8.00 -10.18
CA ALA A 189 -11.91 -6.59 -9.84
C ALA A 189 -11.54 -5.74 -11.07
N LYS A 190 -12.28 -4.64 -11.29
CA LYS A 190 -11.81 -3.55 -12.14
C LYS A 190 -10.59 -2.93 -11.47
N THR A 191 -9.45 -2.91 -12.16
CA THR A 191 -8.17 -2.56 -11.54
C THR A 191 -7.51 -1.36 -12.20
N LEU A 192 -7.15 -0.36 -11.39
CA LEU A 192 -6.31 0.76 -11.80
C LEU A 192 -4.89 0.55 -11.29
N ILE A 193 -3.93 0.51 -12.20
CA ILE A 193 -2.51 0.36 -11.90
C ILE A 193 -1.81 1.69 -12.13
N LEU A 194 -1.13 2.18 -11.10
CA LEU A 194 -0.43 3.47 -11.10
C LEU A 194 1.08 3.27 -10.88
N VAL A 195 1.89 3.98 -11.65
CA VAL A 195 3.35 4.03 -11.46
C VAL A 195 3.88 5.38 -11.89
N GLY A 196 4.77 5.97 -11.11
CA GLY A 196 5.43 7.23 -11.46
C GLY A 196 6.46 7.05 -12.58
N GLU A 197 6.55 8.01 -13.49
CA GLU A 197 7.54 8.02 -14.57
C GLU A 197 8.99 7.98 -14.05
N LYS A 198 9.24 8.70 -12.93
CA LYS A 198 10.58 8.78 -12.29
C LYS A 198 10.94 7.55 -11.46
N GLU A 199 10.04 6.59 -11.31
CA GLU A 199 10.34 5.36 -10.60
C GLU A 199 11.35 4.49 -11.36
N LEU A 200 12.00 3.59 -10.62
CA LEU A 200 12.96 2.63 -11.17
C LEU A 200 12.33 1.80 -12.31
N SER A 201 13.13 1.42 -13.29
CA SER A 201 12.66 0.63 -14.44
C SER A 201 11.94 -0.66 -14.02
N ILE A 202 12.36 -1.28 -12.90
CA ILE A 202 11.74 -2.50 -12.37
C ILE A 202 10.30 -2.25 -11.90
N MET A 203 9.97 -1.07 -11.37
CA MET A 203 8.62 -0.69 -10.97
C MET A 203 7.70 -0.54 -12.19
N LYS A 204 8.19 0.14 -13.24
CA LYS A 204 7.46 0.27 -14.51
C LYS A 204 7.26 -1.09 -15.21
N LYS A 205 8.25 -1.99 -15.11
CA LYS A 205 8.11 -3.38 -15.59
C LYS A 205 7.07 -4.14 -14.76
N SER A 206 7.06 -3.96 -13.44
CA SER A 206 6.06 -4.56 -12.55
C SER A 206 4.65 -4.10 -12.90
N ALA A 207 4.44 -2.79 -13.09
CA ALA A 207 3.15 -2.23 -13.48
C ALA A 207 2.66 -2.78 -14.83
N LYS A 208 3.55 -2.91 -15.84
CA LYS A 208 3.22 -3.53 -17.12
C LYS A 208 2.88 -5.02 -16.98
N LEU A 209 3.61 -5.76 -16.16
CA LEU A 209 3.33 -7.17 -15.91
C LEU A 209 1.97 -7.37 -15.24
N LEU A 210 1.63 -6.56 -14.24
CA LEU A 210 0.31 -6.55 -13.59
C LEU A 210 -0.79 -6.28 -14.62
N HIS A 211 -0.62 -5.24 -15.45
CA HIS A 211 -1.58 -4.88 -16.49
C HIS A 211 -1.79 -6.00 -17.51
N ASN A 212 -0.72 -6.66 -17.94
CA ASN A 212 -0.81 -7.78 -18.88
C ASN A 212 -1.48 -9.03 -18.26
N THR A 213 -1.50 -9.13 -16.94
CA THR A 213 -2.06 -10.28 -16.22
C THR A 213 -3.52 -10.07 -15.84
N ILE A 214 -3.90 -8.87 -15.41
CA ILE A 214 -5.26 -8.55 -14.96
C ILE A 214 -6.09 -8.11 -16.17
N LYS A 215 -7.06 -8.92 -16.57
CA LYS A 215 -7.89 -8.68 -17.77
C LYS A 215 -8.65 -7.36 -17.74
N SER A 216 -9.24 -7.02 -16.58
CA SER A 216 -10.01 -5.78 -16.38
C SER A 216 -9.16 -4.71 -15.72
N SER A 217 -8.04 -4.33 -16.35
CA SER A 217 -7.14 -3.33 -15.79
C SER A 217 -6.85 -2.17 -16.75
N SER A 218 -6.56 -1.03 -16.17
CA SER A 218 -5.98 0.14 -16.85
C SER A 218 -4.64 0.49 -16.19
N LEU A 219 -3.66 0.90 -16.99
CA LEU A 219 -2.34 1.33 -16.55
C LEU A 219 -2.16 2.81 -16.82
N LYS A 220 -1.85 3.60 -15.78
CA LYS A 220 -1.44 5.00 -15.92
C LYS A 220 0.01 5.16 -15.45
N ILE A 221 0.88 5.61 -16.35
CA ILE A 221 2.24 6.07 -16.01
C ILE A 221 2.12 7.57 -15.75
N LEU A 222 2.35 7.97 -14.52
CA LEU A 222 2.15 9.33 -14.06
C LEU A 222 3.39 10.16 -14.38
N GLU A 223 3.25 11.06 -15.37
CA GLU A 223 4.33 11.94 -15.81
C GLU A 223 4.84 12.83 -14.66
N LYS A 224 6.17 12.95 -14.55
CA LYS A 224 6.88 13.75 -13.54
C LYS A 224 6.75 13.28 -12.09
N TYR A 225 6.00 12.23 -11.78
CA TYR A 225 5.88 11.70 -10.42
C TYR A 225 6.88 10.59 -10.13
N GLY A 226 7.30 10.52 -8.87
CA GLY A 226 8.06 9.45 -8.25
C GLY A 226 7.18 8.44 -7.52
N HIS A 227 7.81 7.61 -6.68
CA HIS A 227 7.18 6.53 -5.93
C HIS A 227 6.20 7.06 -4.87
N GLY A 228 4.91 6.75 -4.96
CA GLY A 228 3.88 7.18 -4.02
C GLY A 228 3.58 8.68 -4.02
N GLU A 229 4.17 9.45 -4.93
CA GLU A 229 4.08 10.91 -4.89
C GLU A 229 2.66 11.42 -5.14
N ILE A 230 1.88 10.73 -5.98
CA ILE A 230 0.52 11.17 -6.25
C ILE A 230 -0.40 11.00 -5.03
N SER A 231 -0.31 9.88 -4.32
CA SER A 231 -1.17 9.62 -3.16
C SER A 231 -0.72 10.37 -1.90
N LEU A 232 0.58 10.68 -1.76
CA LEU A 232 1.14 11.30 -0.56
C LEU A 232 1.25 12.83 -0.65
N ILE A 233 1.58 13.38 -1.84
CA ILE A 233 1.86 14.80 -2.04
C ILE A 233 0.76 15.49 -2.84
N HIS A 234 0.27 14.85 -3.91
CA HIS A 234 -0.74 15.42 -4.80
C HIS A 234 -2.11 14.80 -4.55
N THR A 235 -2.51 14.83 -3.28
CA THR A 235 -3.68 14.13 -2.74
C THR A 235 -4.98 14.49 -3.44
N ASP A 236 -5.20 15.75 -3.81
CA ASP A 236 -6.40 16.19 -4.54
C ASP A 236 -6.49 15.48 -5.90
N LYS A 237 -5.38 15.43 -6.66
CA LYS A 237 -5.34 14.74 -7.96
C LYS A 237 -5.55 13.23 -7.81
N TYR A 238 -5.05 12.65 -6.73
CA TYR A 238 -5.28 11.24 -6.43
C TYR A 238 -6.74 10.97 -6.13
N ILE A 239 -7.39 11.84 -5.33
CA ILE A 239 -8.82 11.75 -5.00
C ILE A 239 -9.67 11.86 -6.27
N ASP A 240 -9.41 12.88 -7.11
CA ASP A 240 -10.09 13.05 -8.40
C ASP A 240 -9.94 11.80 -9.29
N LEU A 241 -8.73 11.24 -9.34
CA LEU A 241 -8.45 10.03 -10.12
C LEU A 241 -9.21 8.81 -9.60
N LEU A 242 -9.32 8.65 -8.27
CA LEU A 242 -10.12 7.60 -7.64
C LEU A 242 -11.61 7.75 -7.97
N GLN A 243 -12.18 8.96 -7.83
CA GLN A 243 -13.58 9.23 -8.11
C GLN A 243 -13.93 8.93 -9.58
N HIS A 244 -13.16 9.45 -10.52
CA HIS A 244 -13.34 9.14 -11.96
C HIS A 244 -13.23 7.63 -12.26
N PHE A 245 -12.29 6.95 -11.60
CA PHE A 245 -12.15 5.51 -11.79
C PHE A 245 -13.35 4.74 -11.26
N PHE A 246 -13.88 5.10 -10.09
CA PHE A 246 -15.04 4.47 -9.46
C PHE A 246 -16.33 4.72 -10.26
N GLU A 247 -16.51 5.93 -10.81
CA GLU A 247 -17.66 6.29 -11.64
C GLU A 247 -17.65 5.67 -13.05
N GLY A 248 -16.55 5.05 -13.44
CA GLY A 248 -16.42 4.48 -14.78
C GLY A 248 -16.11 5.50 -15.88
N THR A 249 -15.83 6.75 -15.53
CA THR A 249 -15.53 7.87 -16.45
C THR A 249 -14.03 8.01 -16.74
N THR A 250 -13.33 6.89 -16.93
CA THR A 250 -11.89 6.92 -17.26
C THR A 250 -11.69 7.48 -18.69
N ASN A 251 -11.29 8.76 -18.77
CA ASN A 251 -10.65 9.35 -19.96
C ASN A 251 -9.24 8.84 -20.14
#